data_5846ed107f165df13f44a910e918fa97
#
_entry.id   5846ed107f165df13f44a910e918fa97
#
_cell.length_a   1.000
_cell.length_b   1.000
_cell.length_c   1.000
_cell.angle_alpha   90.00
_cell.angle_beta   90.00
_cell.angle_gamma   90.00
#
_symmetry.space_group_name_H-M   'P 1'
#
loop_
_entity.id
_entity.type
_entity.pdbx_description
1 polymer ?
#
loop_
_entity_poly.entity_id
_entity_poly.type
_entity_poly.pdbx_seq_one_letter_code
_entity_poly.pdbx_strand_id
1 'polypeptide(L)'
;MVCFVVQIVHYDSLFHSIIFVSGILTYRAAKNWSYKQQKTLHLILQSFAIVISWIGVASAYIFHYHKNIPHFYSLHSWLGITALVGVTVSVITSFLTFYYPKASAVYCKLTLPFHIFGGITNIALSAGICTIGITEKAIFSL
;
A
#
# COMPACT_ATOMS: atom_id res chain seq x y z
N MET A 1 -2.04 -18.76 19.25
CA MET A 1 -1.40 -17.44 18.98
C MET A 1 -0.75 -17.39 17.60
N VAL A 2 0.15 -18.31 17.22
CA VAL A 2 0.84 -18.33 15.92
C VAL A 2 -0.13 -18.46 14.73
N CYS A 3 -1.13 -19.32 14.81
CA CYS A 3 -2.14 -19.49 13.74
C CYS A 3 -2.94 -18.20 13.50
N PHE A 4 -3.25 -17.46 14.55
CA PHE A 4 -3.96 -16.18 14.48
C PHE A 4 -3.14 -15.10 13.78
N VAL A 5 -1.82 -15.02 14.07
CA VAL A 5 -0.91 -14.05 13.41
C VAL A 5 -0.77 -14.37 11.91
N VAL A 6 -0.66 -15.65 11.53
CA VAL A 6 -0.60 -16.07 10.11
C VAL A 6 -1.89 -15.69 9.38
N GLN A 7 -3.04 -15.87 10.02
CA GLN A 7 -4.32 -15.44 9.44
C GLN A 7 -4.38 -13.92 9.27
N ILE A 8 -3.97 -13.14 10.27
CA ILE A 8 -3.92 -11.68 10.16
C ILE A 8 -3.07 -11.26 8.95
N VAL A 9 -1.85 -11.75 8.82
CA VAL A 9 -0.96 -11.41 7.68
C VAL A 9 -1.60 -11.74 6.31
N HIS A 10 -2.37 -12.83 6.23
CA HIS A 10 -3.06 -13.21 4.99
C HIS A 10 -4.23 -12.29 4.66
N TYR A 11 -5.06 -11.98 5.66
CA TYR A 11 -6.20 -11.06 5.47
C TYR A 11 -5.73 -9.63 5.22
N ASP A 12 -4.67 -9.18 5.87
CA ASP A 12 -4.10 -7.84 5.69
C ASP A 12 -3.69 -7.59 4.24
N SER A 13 -3.05 -8.55 3.56
CA SER A 13 -2.61 -8.38 2.17
C SER A 13 -3.78 -8.26 1.20
N LEU A 14 -4.85 -9.03 1.40
CA LEU A 14 -6.07 -8.96 0.58
C LEU A 14 -6.84 -7.66 0.84
N PHE A 15 -7.06 -7.29 2.10
CA PHE A 15 -7.74 -6.06 2.48
C PHE A 15 -6.99 -4.83 1.99
N HIS A 16 -5.67 -4.79 2.16
CA HIS A 16 -4.82 -3.73 1.63
C HIS A 16 -5.02 -3.57 0.13
N SER A 17 -4.91 -4.67 -0.64
CA SER A 17 -5.01 -4.62 -2.10
C SER A 17 -6.37 -4.12 -2.56
N ILE A 18 -7.46 -4.61 -1.95
CA ILE A 18 -8.83 -4.19 -2.28
C ILE A 18 -9.03 -2.70 -1.99
N ILE A 19 -8.62 -2.23 -0.80
CA ILE A 19 -8.79 -0.84 -0.39
C ILE A 19 -7.91 0.08 -1.24
N PHE A 20 -6.67 -0.31 -1.50
CA PHE A 20 -5.72 0.44 -2.31
C PHE A 20 -6.22 0.64 -3.75
N VAL A 21 -6.67 -0.44 -4.40
CA VAL A 21 -7.25 -0.39 -5.75
C VAL A 21 -8.55 0.41 -5.77
N SER A 22 -9.42 0.24 -4.77
CA SER A 22 -10.65 1.03 -4.63
C SER A 22 -10.37 2.52 -4.51
N GLY A 23 -9.32 2.89 -3.76
CA GLY A 23 -8.86 4.27 -3.65
C GLY A 23 -8.42 4.86 -4.99
N ILE A 24 -7.70 4.10 -5.81
CA ILE A 24 -7.27 4.54 -7.14
C ILE A 24 -8.47 4.67 -8.09
N LEU A 25 -9.42 3.73 -8.02
CA LEU A 25 -10.62 3.75 -8.86
C LEU A 25 -11.68 4.77 -8.43
N THR A 26 -11.49 5.45 -7.31
CA THR A 26 -12.47 6.40 -6.75
C THR A 26 -12.95 7.43 -7.77
N TYR A 27 -12.04 8.02 -8.57
CA TYR A 27 -12.38 9.02 -9.58
C TYR A 27 -13.21 8.45 -10.74
N ARG A 28 -13.14 7.15 -10.97
CA ARG A 28 -13.96 6.45 -11.98
C ARG A 28 -15.29 5.98 -11.42
N ALA A 29 -15.28 5.46 -10.19
CA ALA A 29 -16.47 4.90 -9.56
C ALA A 29 -17.44 5.98 -9.07
N ALA A 30 -16.93 7.06 -8.50
CA ALA A 30 -17.72 8.14 -7.89
C ALA A 30 -17.95 9.32 -8.87
N LYS A 31 -18.26 9.07 -10.14
CA LYS A 31 -18.40 10.11 -11.18
C LYS A 31 -19.43 11.20 -10.84
N ASN A 32 -20.47 10.84 -10.10
CA ASN A 32 -21.55 11.77 -9.72
C ASN A 32 -21.22 12.61 -8.49
N TRP A 33 -20.08 12.38 -7.87
CA TRP A 33 -19.64 13.12 -6.69
C TRP A 33 -18.85 14.38 -7.10
N SER A 34 -18.86 15.39 -6.23
CA SER A 34 -18.00 16.56 -6.44
C SER A 34 -16.52 16.17 -6.42
N TYR A 35 -15.70 16.91 -7.15
CA TYR A 35 -14.24 16.69 -7.16
C TYR A 35 -13.62 16.67 -5.75
N LYS A 36 -14.12 17.53 -4.85
CA LYS A 36 -13.66 17.55 -3.46
C LYS A 36 -13.97 16.25 -2.72
N GLN A 37 -15.17 15.71 -2.90
CA GLN A 37 -15.57 14.43 -2.28
C GLN A 37 -14.75 13.26 -2.82
N GLN A 38 -14.56 13.17 -4.15
CA GLN A 38 -13.71 12.13 -4.77
C GLN A 38 -12.29 12.17 -4.20
N LYS A 39 -11.70 13.36 -4.12
CA LYS A 39 -10.36 13.58 -3.60
C LYS A 39 -10.23 13.19 -2.12
N THR A 40 -11.22 13.55 -1.31
CA THR A 40 -11.25 13.20 0.11
C THR A 40 -11.41 11.70 0.30
N LEU A 41 -12.30 11.05 -0.45
CA LEU A 41 -12.46 9.59 -0.39
C LEU A 41 -11.18 8.86 -0.83
N HIS A 42 -10.55 9.30 -1.93
CA HIS A 42 -9.26 8.77 -2.37
C HIS A 42 -8.20 8.85 -1.25
N LEU A 43 -8.07 10.00 -0.61
CA LEU A 43 -7.12 10.20 0.48
C LEU A 43 -7.42 9.29 1.67
N ILE A 44 -8.68 9.18 2.09
CA ILE A 44 -9.10 8.32 3.21
C ILE A 44 -8.76 6.86 2.93
N LEU A 45 -9.13 6.35 1.74
CA LEU A 45 -8.88 4.96 1.38
C LEU A 45 -7.38 4.65 1.31
N GLN A 46 -6.57 5.54 0.72
CA GLN A 46 -5.13 5.35 0.65
C GLN A 46 -4.47 5.40 2.02
N SER A 47 -4.87 6.34 2.88
CA SER A 47 -4.35 6.42 4.24
C SER A 47 -4.70 5.17 5.05
N PHE A 48 -5.93 4.67 4.92
CA PHE A 48 -6.37 3.46 5.61
C PHE A 48 -5.62 2.21 5.12
N ALA A 49 -5.41 2.08 3.80
CA ALA A 49 -4.61 1.00 3.23
C ALA A 49 -3.18 0.98 3.78
N ILE A 50 -2.53 2.15 3.90
CA ILE A 50 -1.18 2.27 4.45
C ILE A 50 -1.14 1.85 5.92
N VAL A 51 -2.10 2.27 6.73
CA VAL A 51 -2.15 1.89 8.16
C VAL A 51 -2.27 0.37 8.30
N ILE A 52 -3.19 -0.26 7.55
CA ILE A 52 -3.33 -1.72 7.55
C ILE A 52 -2.01 -2.40 7.13
N SER A 53 -1.34 -1.91 6.09
CA SER A 53 -0.08 -2.49 5.61
C SER A 53 1.04 -2.41 6.65
N TRP A 54 1.17 -1.31 7.38
CA TRP A 54 2.14 -1.20 8.47
C TRP A 54 1.82 -2.16 9.63
N ILE A 55 0.54 -2.38 9.93
CA ILE A 55 0.11 -3.39 10.90
C ILE A 55 0.50 -4.79 10.41
N GLY A 56 0.30 -5.09 9.11
CA GLY A 56 0.72 -6.35 8.49
C GLY A 56 2.22 -6.59 8.59
N VAL A 57 3.04 -5.57 8.30
CA VAL A 57 4.51 -5.65 8.45
C VAL A 57 4.91 -5.89 9.90
N ALA A 58 4.30 -5.19 10.86
CA ALA A 58 4.57 -5.41 12.28
C ALA A 58 4.20 -6.84 12.72
N SER A 59 3.07 -7.35 12.26
CA SER A 59 2.61 -8.72 12.52
C SER A 59 3.56 -9.76 11.94
N ALA A 60 4.05 -9.55 10.70
CA ALA A 60 5.04 -10.41 10.06
C ALA A 60 6.37 -10.40 10.82
N TYR A 61 6.82 -9.22 11.27
CA TYR A 61 8.04 -9.09 12.08
C TYR A 61 7.95 -9.89 13.39
N ILE A 62 6.85 -9.76 14.12
CA ILE A 62 6.59 -10.50 15.38
C ILE A 62 6.55 -12.00 15.11
N PHE A 63 5.91 -12.43 14.01
CA PHE A 63 5.86 -13.85 13.62
C PHE A 63 7.26 -14.42 13.36
N HIS A 64 8.10 -13.72 12.59
CA HIS A 64 9.48 -14.13 12.31
C HIS A 64 10.29 -14.23 13.60
N TYR A 65 10.15 -13.24 14.49
CA TYR A 65 10.82 -13.26 15.79
C TYR A 65 10.48 -14.52 16.62
N HIS A 66 9.20 -14.84 16.74
CA HIS A 66 8.76 -16.03 17.50
C HIS A 66 9.13 -17.38 16.84
N LYS A 67 9.34 -17.39 15.54
CA LYS A 67 9.71 -18.59 14.78
C LYS A 67 11.20 -18.73 14.54
N ASN A 68 12.03 -17.79 15.02
CA ASN A 68 13.45 -17.70 14.74
C ASN A 68 13.77 -17.70 13.22
N ILE A 69 12.90 -17.07 12.41
CA ILE A 69 13.11 -16.89 10.98
C ILE A 69 13.90 -15.60 10.77
N PRO A 70 14.96 -15.59 9.96
CA PRO A 70 15.71 -14.37 9.68
C PRO A 70 14.81 -13.29 9.08
N HIS A 71 14.97 -12.05 9.53
CA HIS A 71 14.25 -10.91 8.94
C HIS A 71 14.87 -10.50 7.61
N PHE A 72 14.05 -10.05 6.66
CA PHE A 72 14.49 -9.54 5.35
C PHE A 72 15.38 -10.50 4.55
N TYR A 73 15.19 -11.81 4.69
CA TYR A 73 15.98 -12.81 3.98
C TYR A 73 15.55 -13.01 2.52
N SER A 74 14.35 -12.56 2.15
CA SER A 74 13.77 -12.82 0.84
C SER A 74 13.60 -11.55 0.00
N LEU A 75 13.57 -11.73 -1.32
CA LEU A 75 13.27 -10.66 -2.27
C LEU A 75 11.88 -10.07 -2.05
N HIS A 76 10.90 -10.91 -1.69
CA HIS A 76 9.56 -10.48 -1.31
C HIS A 76 9.59 -9.43 -0.20
N SER A 77 10.34 -9.67 0.86
CA SER A 77 10.44 -8.76 2.01
C SER A 77 11.04 -7.40 1.62
N TRP A 78 12.11 -7.40 0.81
CA TRP A 78 12.75 -6.16 0.36
C TRP A 78 11.86 -5.34 -0.58
N LEU A 79 11.25 -6.00 -1.57
CA LEU A 79 10.33 -5.33 -2.49
C LEU A 79 9.08 -4.83 -1.75
N GLY A 80 8.55 -5.62 -0.80
CA GLY A 80 7.39 -5.25 0.00
C GLY A 80 7.61 -3.99 0.82
N ILE A 81 8.72 -3.92 1.57
CA ILE A 81 9.01 -2.73 2.38
C ILE A 81 9.32 -1.52 1.50
N THR A 82 10.01 -1.69 0.37
CA THR A 82 10.30 -0.60 -0.57
C THR A 82 9.01 -0.03 -1.15
N ALA A 83 8.08 -0.87 -1.58
CA ALA A 83 6.78 -0.44 -2.10
C ALA A 83 5.96 0.30 -1.02
N LEU A 84 5.93 -0.22 0.20
CA LEU A 84 5.19 0.39 1.32
C LEU A 84 5.77 1.74 1.73
N VAL A 85 7.09 1.87 1.80
CA VAL A 85 7.75 3.16 2.06
C VAL A 85 7.46 4.12 0.91
N GLY A 86 7.56 3.68 -0.33
CA GLY A 86 7.28 4.50 -1.52
C GLY A 86 5.85 5.05 -1.54
N VAL A 87 4.84 4.22 -1.27
CA VAL A 87 3.45 4.68 -1.20
C VAL A 87 3.20 5.59 0.01
N THR A 88 3.83 5.33 1.15
CA THR A 88 3.72 6.18 2.34
C THR A 88 4.26 7.59 2.05
N VAL A 89 5.44 7.69 1.45
CA VAL A 89 6.02 8.96 1.01
C VAL A 89 5.12 9.65 -0.01
N SER A 90 4.58 8.89 -0.96
CA SER A 90 3.65 9.42 -1.97
C SER A 90 2.39 10.01 -1.36
N VAL A 91 1.80 9.38 -0.36
CA VAL A 91 0.58 9.92 0.32
C VAL A 91 0.93 11.19 1.11
N ILE A 92 2.04 11.21 1.84
CA ILE A 92 2.47 12.40 2.59
C ILE A 92 2.73 13.58 1.65
N THR A 93 3.53 13.37 0.60
CA THR A 93 3.85 14.43 -0.37
C THR A 93 2.61 14.91 -1.13
N SER A 94 1.72 14.00 -1.51
CA SER A 94 0.47 14.33 -2.18
C SER A 94 -0.52 15.06 -1.27
N PHE A 95 -0.58 14.71 0.01
CA PHE A 95 -1.37 15.43 0.99
C PHE A 95 -0.92 16.89 1.08
N LEU A 96 0.39 17.14 1.27
CA LEU A 96 0.95 18.47 1.36
C LEU A 96 0.80 19.27 0.05
N THR A 97 0.93 18.60 -1.11
CA THR A 97 0.83 19.26 -2.40
C THR A 97 -0.61 19.57 -2.80
N PHE A 98 -1.50 18.60 -2.66
CA PHE A 98 -2.84 18.70 -3.26
C PHE A 98 -3.95 19.00 -2.25
N TYR A 99 -3.75 18.74 -0.93
CA TYR A 99 -4.81 18.81 0.05
C TYR A 99 -4.60 19.95 1.06
N TYR A 100 -3.60 19.88 1.91
CA TYR A 100 -3.32 20.90 2.93
C TYR A 100 -1.82 20.93 3.30
N PRO A 101 -1.19 22.12 3.33
CA PRO A 101 -1.73 23.48 3.07
C PRO A 101 -2.03 23.79 1.60
N LYS A 102 -1.84 22.84 0.70
CA LYS A 102 -2.01 22.95 -0.76
C LYS A 102 -0.99 23.87 -1.40
N ALA A 103 -0.12 23.28 -2.23
CA ALA A 103 0.89 24.01 -2.98
C ALA A 103 0.28 24.91 -4.08
N SER A 104 1.09 25.76 -4.66
CA SER A 104 0.68 26.60 -5.79
C SER A 104 0.24 25.74 -6.99
N ALA A 105 -0.59 26.32 -7.87
CA ALA A 105 -1.10 25.63 -9.06
C ALA A 105 0.02 25.09 -9.97
N VAL A 106 1.16 25.79 -10.02
CA VAL A 106 2.32 25.35 -10.79
C VAL A 106 2.91 24.07 -10.22
N TYR A 107 3.14 24.00 -8.91
CA TYR A 107 3.62 22.79 -8.23
C TYR A 107 2.65 21.62 -8.34
N CYS A 108 1.35 21.87 -8.21
CA CYS A 108 0.34 20.83 -8.41
C CYS A 108 0.41 20.24 -9.82
N LYS A 109 0.55 21.08 -10.86
CA LYS A 109 0.67 20.59 -12.24
C LYS A 109 1.95 19.80 -12.48
N LEU A 110 3.07 20.20 -11.90
CA LEU A 110 4.34 19.51 -12.03
C LEU A 110 4.37 18.17 -11.28
N THR A 111 3.75 18.10 -10.11
CA THR A 111 3.76 16.90 -9.26
C THR A 111 2.74 15.84 -9.70
N LEU A 112 1.64 16.25 -10.33
CA LEU A 112 0.56 15.34 -10.70
C LEU A 112 0.99 14.15 -11.59
N PRO A 113 1.80 14.32 -12.65
CA PRO A 113 2.27 13.20 -13.47
C PRO A 113 3.08 12.18 -12.66
N PHE A 114 3.94 12.63 -11.76
CA PHE A 114 4.73 11.76 -10.88
C PHE A 114 3.85 10.99 -9.90
N HIS A 115 2.84 11.64 -9.34
CA HIS A 115 1.86 10.98 -8.48
C HIS A 115 1.09 9.88 -9.23
N ILE A 116 0.62 10.16 -10.44
CA ILE A 116 -0.10 9.18 -11.28
C ILE A 116 0.83 8.02 -11.65
N PHE A 117 2.02 8.32 -12.15
CA PHE A 117 3.01 7.30 -12.52
C PHE A 117 3.40 6.44 -11.33
N GLY A 118 3.72 7.05 -10.19
CA GLY A 118 4.05 6.34 -8.94
C GLY A 118 2.92 5.45 -8.46
N GLY A 119 1.66 5.90 -8.55
CA GLY A 119 0.49 5.10 -8.21
C GLY A 119 0.34 3.86 -9.09
N ILE A 120 0.47 4.01 -10.41
CA ILE A 120 0.40 2.89 -11.38
C ILE A 120 1.56 1.91 -11.15
N THR A 121 2.78 2.43 -10.98
CA THR A 121 3.96 1.60 -10.70
C THR A 121 3.79 0.80 -9.41
N ASN A 122 3.23 1.42 -8.36
CA ASN A 122 3.00 0.74 -7.09
C ASN A 122 1.97 -0.39 -7.22
N ILE A 123 0.91 -0.24 -8.03
CA ILE A 123 -0.04 -1.33 -8.31
C ILE A 123 0.69 -2.50 -8.98
N ALA A 124 1.45 -2.24 -10.04
CA ALA A 124 2.16 -3.28 -10.78
C ALA A 124 3.17 -4.01 -9.88
N LEU A 125 3.91 -3.22 -9.08
CA LEU A 125 4.86 -3.77 -8.10
C LEU A 125 4.16 -4.61 -7.03
N SER A 126 3.04 -4.14 -6.49
CA SER A 126 2.26 -4.89 -5.48
C SER A 126 1.75 -6.22 -6.02
N ALA A 127 1.28 -6.28 -7.27
CA ALA A 127 0.87 -7.52 -7.92
C ALA A 127 2.05 -8.51 -8.04
N GLY A 128 3.23 -8.03 -8.44
CA GLY A 128 4.46 -8.83 -8.49
C GLY A 128 4.87 -9.34 -7.10
N ILE A 129 4.84 -8.48 -6.08
CA ILE A 129 5.17 -8.84 -4.69
C ILE A 129 4.22 -9.92 -4.18
N CYS A 130 2.91 -9.80 -4.43
CA CYS A 130 1.94 -10.82 -4.05
C CYS A 130 2.25 -12.18 -4.70
N THR A 131 2.59 -12.20 -5.99
CA THR A 131 2.95 -13.41 -6.72
C THR A 131 4.19 -14.07 -6.13
N ILE A 132 5.24 -13.29 -5.86
CA ILE A 132 6.48 -13.80 -5.25
C ILE A 132 6.20 -14.34 -3.84
N GLY A 133 5.40 -13.64 -3.03
CA GLY A 133 5.04 -14.07 -1.68
C GLY A 133 4.25 -15.37 -1.64
N ILE A 134 3.32 -15.58 -2.58
CA ILE A 134 2.57 -16.83 -2.71
C ILE A 134 3.51 -17.97 -3.09
N THR A 135 4.41 -17.75 -4.06
CA THR A 135 5.41 -18.74 -4.49
C THR A 135 6.35 -19.11 -3.35
N GLU A 136 6.87 -18.13 -2.63
CA GLU A 136 7.74 -18.34 -1.47
C GLU A 136 7.04 -19.18 -0.40
N LYS A 137 5.81 -18.85 -0.07
CA LYS A 137 5.02 -19.63 0.89
C LYS A 137 4.75 -21.06 0.42
N ALA A 138 4.45 -21.27 -0.86
CA ALA A 138 4.26 -22.62 -1.42
C ALA A 138 5.53 -23.46 -1.29
N ILE A 139 6.70 -22.88 -1.55
CA ILE A 139 8.00 -23.58 -1.42
C ILE A 139 8.27 -23.98 0.04
N PHE A 140 7.99 -23.10 1.01
CA PHE A 140 8.23 -23.39 2.43
C PHE A 140 7.17 -24.29 3.08
N SER A 141 6.06 -24.57 2.40
CA SER A 141 5.03 -25.50 2.88
C SER A 141 5.23 -26.94 2.38
N LEU A 142 6.19 -27.17 1.49
CA LEU A 142 6.62 -28.51 1.02
C LEU A 142 7.65 -29.11 1.95
#